data_b4dc8a0db190b07a4c61191d9d4f5779
#
_entry.id   b4dc8a0db190b07a4c61191d9d4f5779
#
_cell.length_a   1.000
_cell.length_b   1.000
_cell.length_c   1.000
_cell.angle_alpha   90.00
_cell.angle_beta   90.00
_cell.angle_gamma   90.00
#
_symmetry.space_group_name_H-M   'P 1'
#
loop_
_entity.id
_entity.type
_entity.pdbx_description
1 polymer ?
#
loop_
_entity_poly.entity_id
_entity_poly.type
_entity_poly.pdbx_seq_one_letter_code
_entity_poly.pdbx_strand_id
1 'polypeptide(L)'
;LDTLQIELGYGLLSLADPKKGGDLLERVTGVRRTFVQEMGFIIPAVRLRDNLELQPNEYRFVFRGQLIATGEVMPGYWLAMNTNNSTEVLPGVQTTEPVFGLPATWITDVERKNAELAGYTVVDAASVMVTHFGETIKRTCYQILSRQDVQVLLDNLKDQNPALVNE
;
A
#
# COMPACT_ATOMS: atom_id res chain seq x y z
N LEU A 1 -17.57 -13.58 -4.61
CA LEU A 1 -16.42 -13.11 -5.38
C LEU A 1 -15.56 -12.20 -4.53
N ASP A 2 -14.31 -12.59 -4.40
CA ASP A 2 -13.35 -11.77 -3.67
C ASP A 2 -12.97 -10.56 -4.51
N THR A 3 -13.39 -9.39 -4.07
CA THR A 3 -13.04 -8.15 -4.75
C THR A 3 -12.02 -7.38 -3.95
N LEU A 4 -10.92 -7.02 -4.62
CA LEU A 4 -9.90 -6.15 -4.08
C LEU A 4 -9.93 -4.84 -4.85
N GLN A 5 -10.07 -3.72 -4.15
CA GLN A 5 -10.25 -2.43 -4.77
C GLN A 5 -9.26 -1.41 -4.23
N ILE A 6 -8.81 -0.54 -5.10
CA ILE A 6 -8.14 0.70 -4.72
C ILE A 6 -9.09 1.84 -5.08
N GLU A 7 -9.59 2.52 -4.07
CA GLU A 7 -10.41 3.70 -4.25
C GLU A 7 -9.54 4.94 -4.28
N LEU A 8 -9.77 5.81 -5.25
CA LEU A 8 -8.95 6.98 -5.50
C LEU A 8 -9.78 8.26 -5.32
N GLY A 9 -9.26 9.20 -4.56
CA GLY A 9 -9.79 10.55 -4.51
C GLY A 9 -9.62 11.25 -5.85
N TYR A 10 -10.38 12.29 -6.05
CA TYR A 10 -10.43 13.03 -7.32
C TYR A 10 -9.05 13.49 -7.82
N GLY A 11 -8.18 13.92 -6.92
CA GLY A 11 -6.83 14.39 -7.27
C GLY A 11 -5.89 13.28 -7.71
N LEU A 12 -6.25 12.00 -7.52
CA LEU A 12 -5.40 10.86 -7.86
C LEU A 12 -5.77 10.17 -9.18
N LEU A 13 -6.84 10.61 -9.83
CA LEU A 13 -7.32 9.95 -11.05
C LEU A 13 -6.30 10.00 -12.18
N SER A 14 -5.45 11.02 -12.22
CA SER A 14 -4.37 11.11 -13.22
C SER A 14 -3.36 9.99 -13.14
N LEU A 15 -3.17 9.39 -11.97
CA LEU A 15 -2.23 8.27 -11.78
C LEU A 15 -2.75 6.99 -12.48
N ALA A 16 -4.05 6.87 -12.65
CA ALA A 16 -4.69 5.72 -13.27
C ALA A 16 -5.03 5.93 -14.74
N ASP A 17 -4.96 7.16 -15.24
CA ASP A 17 -5.37 7.50 -16.61
C ASP A 17 -4.17 7.39 -17.57
N PRO A 18 -4.15 6.38 -18.48
CA PRO A 18 -3.07 6.23 -19.43
C PRO A 18 -2.88 7.43 -20.35
N LYS A 19 -3.96 8.17 -20.64
CA LYS A 19 -3.90 9.38 -21.47
C LYS A 19 -3.09 10.51 -20.82
N LYS A 20 -2.96 10.46 -19.49
CA LYS A 20 -2.17 11.42 -18.71
C LYS A 20 -0.85 10.83 -18.23
N GLY A 21 -0.42 9.73 -18.84
CA GLY A 21 0.82 9.05 -18.46
C GLY A 21 0.70 8.20 -17.21
N GLY A 22 -0.51 7.96 -16.73
CA GLY A 22 -0.74 7.13 -15.55
C GLY A 22 -0.58 5.64 -15.85
N ASP A 23 0.12 4.95 -14.97
CA ASP A 23 0.43 3.52 -15.11
C ASP A 23 0.13 2.72 -13.83
N LEU A 24 -0.76 3.23 -13.00
CA LEU A 24 -1.04 2.64 -11.69
C LEU A 24 -1.51 1.18 -11.81
N LEU A 25 -2.39 0.88 -12.77
CA LEU A 25 -2.89 -0.49 -12.94
C LEU A 25 -1.78 -1.46 -13.35
N GLU A 26 -0.86 -1.04 -14.22
CA GLU A 26 0.30 -1.85 -14.59
C GLU A 26 1.20 -2.14 -13.39
N ARG A 27 1.44 -1.13 -12.56
CA ARG A 27 2.26 -1.27 -11.36
C ARG A 27 1.62 -2.24 -10.36
N VAL A 28 0.31 -2.16 -10.18
CA VAL A 28 -0.47 -3.06 -9.31
C VAL A 28 -0.41 -4.50 -9.84
N THR A 29 -0.54 -4.66 -11.16
CA THR A 29 -0.41 -5.97 -11.81
C THR A 29 0.97 -6.57 -11.57
N GLY A 30 2.02 -5.74 -11.60
CA GLY A 30 3.38 -6.16 -11.27
C GLY A 30 3.52 -6.67 -9.84
N VAL A 31 2.89 -6.01 -8.88
CA VAL A 31 2.86 -6.47 -7.48
C VAL A 31 2.19 -7.84 -7.36
N ARG A 32 1.05 -8.02 -8.03
CA ARG A 32 0.33 -9.31 -8.02
C ARG A 32 1.20 -10.44 -8.57
N ARG A 33 1.93 -10.16 -9.65
CA ARG A 33 2.86 -11.13 -10.26
C ARG A 33 3.99 -11.51 -9.32
N THR A 34 4.57 -10.53 -8.65
CA THR A 34 5.63 -10.73 -7.66
C THR A 34 5.15 -11.61 -6.52
N PHE A 35 3.94 -11.40 -6.02
CA PHE A 35 3.36 -12.22 -4.96
C PHE A 35 3.24 -13.69 -5.37
N VAL A 36 2.79 -13.95 -6.60
CA VAL A 36 2.70 -15.33 -7.12
C VAL A 36 4.09 -15.97 -7.16
N GLN A 37 5.08 -15.25 -7.67
CA GLN A 37 6.44 -15.77 -7.86
C GLN A 37 7.18 -15.97 -6.55
N GLU A 38 7.08 -15.03 -5.62
CA GLU A 38 7.87 -15.05 -4.39
C GLU A 38 7.19 -15.80 -3.25
N MET A 39 5.86 -15.71 -3.16
CA MET A 39 5.11 -16.21 -2.01
C MET A 39 4.11 -17.30 -2.35
N GLY A 40 3.89 -17.56 -3.64
CA GLY A 40 2.92 -18.56 -4.08
C GLY A 40 1.47 -18.18 -3.87
N PHE A 41 1.18 -16.92 -3.53
CA PHE A 41 -0.19 -16.45 -3.35
C PHE A 41 -0.78 -15.90 -4.62
N ILE A 42 -2.03 -16.30 -4.89
CA ILE A 42 -2.82 -15.72 -5.97
C ILE A 42 -3.65 -14.58 -5.37
N ILE A 43 -3.34 -13.34 -5.78
CA ILE A 43 -4.08 -12.17 -5.35
C ILE A 43 -5.22 -11.93 -6.33
N PRO A 44 -6.45 -11.66 -5.85
CA PRO A 44 -7.57 -11.33 -6.74
C PRO A 44 -7.26 -10.15 -7.64
N ALA A 45 -7.96 -10.06 -8.76
CA ALA A 45 -7.85 -8.90 -9.64
C ALA A 45 -8.21 -7.63 -8.87
N VAL A 46 -7.41 -6.58 -9.09
CA VAL A 46 -7.59 -5.30 -8.41
C VAL A 46 -8.38 -4.36 -9.29
N ARG A 47 -9.42 -3.77 -8.75
CA ARG A 47 -10.20 -2.72 -9.41
C ARG A 47 -9.79 -1.35 -8.90
N LEU A 48 -9.55 -0.44 -9.83
CA LEU A 48 -9.36 0.97 -9.50
C LEU A 48 -10.71 1.67 -9.63
N ARG A 49 -11.12 2.38 -8.59
CA ARG A 49 -12.41 3.07 -8.56
C ARG A 49 -12.26 4.50 -8.07
N ASP A 50 -12.97 5.43 -8.72
CA ASP A 50 -13.10 6.78 -8.19
C ASP A 50 -14.02 6.77 -6.98
N ASN A 51 -13.68 7.55 -5.97
CA ASN A 51 -14.55 7.79 -4.83
C ASN A 51 -14.52 9.27 -4.48
N LEU A 52 -15.57 9.98 -4.88
CA LEU A 52 -15.66 11.42 -4.68
C LEU A 52 -15.88 11.83 -3.22
N GLU A 53 -16.19 10.88 -2.35
CA GLU A 53 -16.32 11.14 -0.92
C GLU A 53 -14.96 11.26 -0.22
N LEU A 54 -13.90 10.74 -0.85
CA LEU A 54 -12.55 10.86 -0.31
C LEU A 54 -11.99 12.27 -0.47
N GLN A 55 -11.04 12.63 0.38
CA GLN A 55 -10.24 13.81 0.14
C GLN A 55 -9.53 13.68 -1.21
N PRO A 56 -9.21 14.80 -1.90
CA PRO A 56 -8.68 14.73 -3.27
C PRO A 56 -7.46 13.84 -3.44
N ASN A 57 -6.55 13.82 -2.48
CA ASN A 57 -5.29 13.06 -2.57
C ASN A 57 -5.31 11.80 -1.71
N GLU A 58 -6.46 11.43 -1.20
CA GLU A 58 -6.67 10.23 -0.39
C GLU A 58 -6.92 9.02 -1.27
N TYR A 59 -6.40 7.85 -0.85
CA TYR A 59 -6.74 6.57 -1.44
C TYR A 59 -7.09 5.57 -0.34
N ARG A 60 -7.82 4.52 -0.70
CA ARG A 60 -8.18 3.44 0.22
C ARG A 60 -8.01 2.10 -0.44
N PHE A 61 -7.53 1.12 0.32
CA PHE A 61 -7.53 -0.28 -0.08
C PHE A 61 -8.70 -0.97 0.59
N VAL A 62 -9.55 -1.60 -0.21
CA VAL A 62 -10.79 -2.23 0.25
C VAL A 62 -10.83 -3.67 -0.23
N PHE A 63 -11.10 -4.59 0.68
CA PHE A 63 -11.24 -6.00 0.37
C PHE A 63 -12.56 -6.52 0.89
N ARG A 64 -13.38 -7.10 0.00
CA ARG A 64 -14.72 -7.59 0.33
C ARG A 64 -15.58 -6.53 1.02
N GLY A 65 -15.48 -5.30 0.58
CA GLY A 65 -16.21 -4.18 1.16
C GLY A 65 -15.63 -3.64 2.46
N GLN A 66 -14.56 -4.20 2.99
CA GLN A 66 -13.93 -3.75 4.23
C GLN A 66 -12.70 -2.91 3.95
N LEU A 67 -12.60 -1.79 4.64
CA LEU A 67 -11.42 -0.94 4.57
C LEU A 67 -10.22 -1.65 5.20
N ILE A 68 -9.14 -1.84 4.42
CA ILE A 68 -7.89 -2.44 4.91
C ILE A 68 -6.91 -1.37 5.33
N ALA A 69 -6.72 -0.35 4.51
CA ALA A 69 -5.78 0.73 4.76
C ALA A 69 -6.15 1.98 3.97
N THR A 70 -5.65 3.10 4.41
CA THR A 70 -5.81 4.39 3.76
C THR A 70 -4.48 5.13 3.73
N GLY A 71 -4.33 6.06 2.80
CA GLY A 71 -3.15 6.89 2.70
C GLY A 71 -3.39 8.10 1.83
N GLU A 72 -2.36 8.94 1.71
CA GLU A 72 -2.38 10.12 0.86
C GLU A 72 -1.09 10.23 0.08
N VAL A 73 -1.19 10.63 -1.18
CA VAL A 73 -0.02 10.97 -2.01
C VAL A 73 -0.30 12.25 -2.79
N MET A 74 0.74 12.96 -3.16
CA MET A 74 0.64 14.20 -3.94
C MET A 74 1.14 13.95 -5.37
N PRO A 75 0.23 13.80 -6.35
CA PRO A 75 0.63 13.61 -7.75
C PRO A 75 1.45 14.79 -8.26
N GLY A 76 2.48 14.51 -9.03
CA GLY A 76 3.37 15.54 -9.56
C GLY A 76 4.48 15.95 -8.58
N TYR A 77 4.42 15.48 -7.35
CA TYR A 77 5.46 15.70 -6.33
C TYR A 77 6.23 14.41 -6.08
N TRP A 78 7.33 14.55 -5.36
CA TRP A 78 8.20 13.43 -4.98
C TRP A 78 8.25 13.32 -3.47
N LEU A 79 8.19 12.10 -2.96
CA LEU A 79 8.31 11.89 -1.52
C LEU A 79 9.77 11.67 -1.16
N ALA A 80 10.33 12.59 -0.38
CA ALA A 80 11.66 12.47 0.18
C ALA A 80 11.55 11.89 1.59
N MET A 81 12.04 10.66 1.75
CA MET A 81 11.98 9.94 3.02
C MET A 81 13.32 10.05 3.74
N ASN A 82 13.27 10.41 5.01
CA ASN A 82 14.48 10.56 5.81
C ASN A 82 14.96 9.21 6.34
N THR A 83 15.60 8.45 5.47
CA THR A 83 16.08 7.10 5.78
C THR A 83 17.43 7.07 6.49
N ASN A 84 18.16 8.17 6.46
CA ASN A 84 19.54 8.27 7.00
C ASN A 84 19.68 9.25 8.16
N ASN A 85 18.58 9.58 8.83
CA ASN A 85 18.57 10.53 9.95
C ASN A 85 19.24 11.87 9.61
N SER A 86 18.98 12.39 8.41
CA SER A 86 19.51 13.69 8.00
C SER A 86 18.94 14.79 8.89
N THR A 87 19.77 15.77 9.21
CA THR A 87 19.36 16.95 9.98
C THR A 87 18.89 18.09 9.08
N GLU A 88 19.09 17.98 7.77
CA GLU A 88 18.61 19.00 6.84
C GLU A 88 17.09 18.93 6.70
N VAL A 89 16.45 20.11 6.74
CA VAL A 89 15.01 20.24 6.51
C VAL A 89 14.80 20.65 5.07
N LEU A 90 14.00 19.86 4.35
CA LEU A 90 13.71 20.14 2.95
C LEU A 90 12.49 21.06 2.83
N PRO A 91 12.47 21.96 1.80
CA PRO A 91 11.28 22.74 1.53
C PRO A 91 10.18 21.85 0.94
N GLY A 92 8.97 21.96 1.46
CA GLY A 92 7.85 21.17 0.97
C GLY A 92 6.82 20.90 2.05
N VAL A 93 5.97 19.91 1.81
CA VAL A 93 4.90 19.52 2.72
C VAL A 93 5.38 18.36 3.59
N GLN A 94 5.47 18.59 4.89
CA GLN A 94 5.87 17.57 5.85
C GLN A 94 4.78 16.52 6.00
N THR A 95 5.18 15.25 6.06
CA THR A 95 4.28 14.14 6.21
C THR A 95 5.00 12.95 6.87
N THR A 96 4.28 11.85 6.98
CA THR A 96 4.80 10.56 7.42
C THR A 96 4.54 9.58 6.30
N GLU A 97 5.56 8.82 5.87
CA GLU A 97 5.33 7.83 4.84
C GLU A 97 4.52 6.65 5.41
N PRO A 98 3.62 6.05 4.60
CA PRO A 98 2.56 5.19 5.14
C PRO A 98 2.98 3.78 5.52
N VAL A 99 4.14 3.31 5.09
CA VAL A 99 4.55 1.91 5.30
C VAL A 99 5.28 1.75 6.63
N PHE A 100 6.34 2.55 6.86
CA PHE A 100 7.21 2.42 8.01
C PHE A 100 7.08 3.56 9.02
N GLY A 101 6.25 4.56 8.72
CA GLY A 101 6.07 5.70 9.61
C GLY A 101 7.26 6.65 9.66
N LEU A 102 8.11 6.65 8.64
CA LEU A 102 9.28 7.52 8.58
C LEU A 102 8.87 8.99 8.31
N PRO A 103 9.56 9.96 8.90
CA PRO A 103 9.38 11.35 8.52
C PRO A 103 9.71 11.54 7.04
N ALA A 104 8.88 12.28 6.34
CA ALA A 104 9.01 12.49 4.90
C ALA A 104 8.50 13.88 4.51
N THR A 105 8.90 14.31 3.32
CA THR A 105 8.52 15.62 2.78
C THR A 105 8.14 15.47 1.32
N TRP A 106 6.96 15.97 0.93
CA TRP A 106 6.60 16.10 -0.47
C TRP A 106 7.33 17.30 -1.06
N ILE A 107 8.19 17.05 -2.06
CA ILE A 107 9.03 18.05 -2.70
C ILE A 107 8.73 18.18 -4.19
N THR A 108 9.11 19.29 -4.77
CA THR A 108 9.02 19.48 -6.21
C THR A 108 10.15 18.75 -6.93
N ASP A 109 9.99 18.58 -8.24
CA ASP A 109 11.00 17.92 -9.07
C ASP A 109 12.37 18.62 -9.00
N VAL A 110 12.36 19.95 -8.92
CA VAL A 110 13.59 20.77 -8.81
C VAL A 110 14.40 20.42 -7.55
N GLU A 111 13.72 20.04 -6.46
CA GLU A 111 14.37 19.76 -5.19
C GLU A 111 14.91 18.34 -5.05
N ARG A 112 14.64 17.45 -6.01
CA ARG A 112 15.02 16.04 -5.93
C ARG A 112 16.51 15.83 -5.69
N LYS A 113 17.35 16.51 -6.49
CA LYS A 113 18.80 16.35 -6.39
C LYS A 113 19.33 16.82 -5.05
N ASN A 114 18.84 17.95 -4.56
CA ASN A 114 19.20 18.46 -3.25
C ASN A 114 18.81 17.49 -2.14
N ALA A 115 17.62 16.90 -2.24
CA ALA A 115 17.13 15.92 -1.27
C ALA A 115 18.04 14.69 -1.23
N GLU A 116 18.38 14.14 -2.40
CA GLU A 116 19.28 12.99 -2.50
C GLU A 116 20.66 13.29 -1.93
N LEU A 117 21.21 14.47 -2.22
CA LEU A 117 22.49 14.90 -1.67
C LEU A 117 22.43 15.07 -0.14
N ALA A 118 21.27 15.43 0.38
CA ALA A 118 21.06 15.55 1.83
C ALA A 118 20.87 14.19 2.52
N GLY A 119 20.87 13.08 1.77
CA GLY A 119 20.74 11.73 2.31
C GLY A 119 19.32 11.19 2.34
N TYR A 120 18.37 11.86 1.68
CA TYR A 120 16.99 11.39 1.59
C TYR A 120 16.83 10.41 0.45
N THR A 121 15.93 9.46 0.63
CA THR A 121 15.47 8.57 -0.45
C THR A 121 14.24 9.19 -1.11
N VAL A 122 14.26 9.34 -2.42
CA VAL A 122 13.21 10.08 -3.16
C VAL A 122 12.46 9.14 -4.10
N VAL A 123 11.14 9.10 -3.98
CA VAL A 123 10.26 8.25 -4.81
C VAL A 123 9.05 9.04 -5.29
N ASP A 124 8.48 8.63 -6.43
CA ASP A 124 7.28 9.27 -6.98
C ASP A 124 6.00 8.84 -6.26
N ALA A 125 4.92 9.60 -6.47
CA ALA A 125 3.65 9.37 -5.77
C ALA A 125 3.07 7.98 -6.03
N ALA A 126 3.08 7.52 -7.27
CA ALA A 126 2.56 6.20 -7.61
C ALA A 126 3.35 5.09 -6.94
N SER A 127 4.68 5.21 -6.85
CA SER A 127 5.54 4.25 -6.14
C SER A 127 5.20 4.16 -4.66
N VAL A 128 4.91 5.28 -4.01
CA VAL A 128 4.49 5.29 -2.59
C VAL A 128 3.22 4.48 -2.41
N MET A 129 2.21 4.72 -3.24
CA MET A 129 0.92 4.02 -3.17
C MET A 129 1.08 2.52 -3.43
N VAL A 130 1.85 2.15 -4.45
CA VAL A 130 2.05 0.75 -4.85
C VAL A 130 2.84 -0.02 -3.80
N THR A 131 3.87 0.59 -3.21
CA THR A 131 4.62 -0.01 -2.11
C THR A 131 3.71 -0.22 -0.89
N HIS A 132 2.91 0.77 -0.56
CA HIS A 132 1.93 0.65 0.53
C HIS A 132 0.92 -0.47 0.25
N PHE A 133 0.43 -0.56 -0.98
CA PHE A 133 -0.47 -1.63 -1.40
C PHE A 133 0.18 -3.01 -1.20
N GLY A 134 1.40 -3.20 -1.70
CA GLY A 134 2.14 -4.46 -1.58
C GLY A 134 2.35 -4.87 -0.14
N GLU A 135 2.79 -3.97 0.72
CA GLU A 135 3.00 -4.25 2.14
C GLU A 135 1.69 -4.53 2.88
N THR A 136 0.61 -3.82 2.53
CA THR A 136 -0.72 -4.06 3.10
C THR A 136 -1.23 -5.45 2.76
N ILE A 137 -1.11 -5.86 1.50
CA ILE A 137 -1.54 -7.19 1.04
C ILE A 137 -0.69 -8.27 1.69
N LYS A 138 0.61 -8.08 1.78
CA LYS A 138 1.52 -9.01 2.44
C LYS A 138 1.12 -9.24 3.90
N ARG A 139 0.87 -8.18 4.63
CA ARG A 139 0.42 -8.24 6.03
C ARG A 139 -0.92 -8.97 6.16
N THR A 140 -1.86 -8.65 5.28
CA THR A 140 -3.20 -9.28 5.26
C THR A 140 -3.09 -10.78 4.97
N CYS A 141 -2.25 -11.18 4.02
CA CYS A 141 -2.02 -12.59 3.71
C CYS A 141 -1.45 -13.34 4.92
N TYR A 142 -0.47 -12.78 5.60
CA TYR A 142 0.10 -13.38 6.80
C TYR A 142 -0.94 -13.54 7.91
N GLN A 143 -1.82 -12.56 8.10
CA GLN A 143 -2.90 -12.66 9.08
C GLN A 143 -3.88 -13.79 8.76
N ILE A 144 -4.24 -13.94 7.50
CA ILE A 144 -5.14 -15.01 7.05
C ILE A 144 -4.50 -16.38 7.26
N LEU A 145 -3.24 -16.56 6.88
CA LEU A 145 -2.50 -17.80 7.07
C LEU A 145 -2.38 -18.16 8.56
N SER A 146 -2.08 -17.18 9.40
CA SER A 146 -1.98 -17.38 10.84
C SER A 146 -3.31 -17.90 11.43
N ARG A 147 -4.43 -17.34 10.97
CA ARG A 147 -5.77 -17.81 11.38
C ARG A 147 -6.05 -19.23 10.91
N GLN A 148 -5.67 -19.55 9.68
CA GLN A 148 -5.84 -20.90 9.12
C GLN A 148 -5.01 -21.93 9.88
N ASP A 149 -3.77 -21.60 10.22
CA ASP A 149 -2.90 -22.47 11.01
C ASP A 149 -3.50 -22.76 12.39
N VAL A 150 -4.00 -21.73 13.06
CA VAL A 150 -4.70 -21.89 14.34
C VAL A 150 -5.94 -22.77 14.19
N GLN A 151 -6.72 -22.56 13.13
CA GLN A 151 -7.93 -23.34 12.88
C GLN A 151 -7.62 -24.83 12.65
N VAL A 152 -6.56 -25.12 11.89
CA VAL A 152 -6.12 -26.50 11.66
C VAL A 152 -5.72 -27.16 12.98
N LEU A 153 -4.97 -26.47 13.85
CA LEU A 153 -4.61 -26.98 15.15
C LEU A 153 -5.82 -27.25 16.04
N LEU A 154 -6.81 -26.35 16.05
CA LEU A 154 -8.04 -26.52 16.82
C LEU A 154 -8.85 -27.70 16.31
N ASP A 155 -8.95 -27.87 14.98
CA ASP A 155 -9.66 -28.99 14.36
C ASP A 155 -8.99 -30.32 14.72
N ASN A 156 -7.67 -30.40 14.69
CA ASN A 156 -6.92 -31.58 15.10
C ASN A 156 -7.15 -31.94 16.58
N LEU A 157 -7.14 -30.93 17.46
CA LEU A 157 -7.44 -31.13 18.88
C LEU A 157 -8.87 -31.58 19.10
N LYS A 158 -9.81 -31.08 18.31
CA LYS A 158 -11.23 -31.44 18.35
C LYS A 158 -11.44 -32.89 17.97
N ASP A 159 -10.73 -33.40 16.97
CA ASP A 159 -10.76 -34.78 16.54
C ASP A 159 -10.18 -35.73 17.60
N GLN A 160 -9.13 -35.31 18.30
CA GLN A 160 -8.47 -36.13 19.33
C GLN A 160 -9.16 -36.00 20.69
N ASN A 161 -9.61 -34.82 21.07
CA ASN A 161 -10.19 -34.51 22.38
C ASN A 161 -11.38 -33.55 22.23
N PRO A 162 -12.53 -34.02 21.73
CA PRO A 162 -13.69 -33.15 21.44
C PRO A 162 -14.19 -32.35 22.66
N ALA A 163 -14.20 -32.98 23.84
CA ALA A 163 -14.66 -32.31 25.07
C ALA A 163 -13.75 -31.16 25.52
N LEU A 164 -12.48 -31.26 25.24
CA LEU A 164 -11.50 -30.23 25.65
C LEU A 164 -11.68 -28.95 24.83
N VAL A 165 -11.98 -29.07 23.56
CA VAL A 165 -12.07 -27.91 22.65
C VAL A 165 -13.44 -27.25 22.73
N ASN A 166 -14.50 -28.00 23.05
CA ASN A 166 -15.86 -27.47 23.12
C ASN A 166 -16.20 -26.79 24.44
N GLU A 167 -15.32 -26.83 25.41
CA GLU A 167 -15.43 -26.06 26.65
C GLU A 167 -14.84 -24.66 26.44
#